data_cb638929226816fc7aca4418ab61e0b0
#
_entry.id   cb638929226816fc7aca4418ab61e0b0
#
_cell.length_a   1.000
_cell.length_b   1.000
_cell.length_c   1.000
_cell.angle_alpha   90.00
_cell.angle_beta   90.00
_cell.angle_gamma   90.00
#
_symmetry.space_group_name_H-M   'P 1'
#
loop_
_entity.id
_entity.type
_entity.pdbx_description
1 polymer ?
#
loop_
_entity_poly.entity_id
_entity_poly.type
_entity_poly.pdbx_seq_one_letter_code
_entity_poly.pdbx_strand_id
1 'polypeptide(L)'
;MTMQLSNKFNEIRQNFLNAVTNGAPQEEQAKLYNEMIESMTNEMMKQARNAAHEEVSQMNPYDAKMSAEAREFFNDIDKTAPVGVEKLFPQETIDRIFDDMVKSRPLLQHIGLRNAGIRLKFLKSTQTGTALWGKINGEIQGQLKQAFNEEEAIQNKLTAFVVIPKDSEKFGPAWLQSFVSAQITEAFAAALEAAFLNGDGDGKPIGLSRTLTGTAAGNKTTFAEKEAQTANLTFADSATVVKELTAVYKHHSVKSDGNPVAVEGNVVMVVNPADAWDVKKQYTSLNAQGTYVTTMPYNLILVESVAQTAGRVTTFVKGRYDAFVGGGIEFGRFTETYALEDLNLYTAKQFAYGKAHDEKTAAVWVLKIK
;
A
#
# COMPACT_ATOMS: atom_id res chain seq x y z
N MET A 1 5.83 -36.78 -15.94
CA MET A 1 6.56 -35.60 -15.43
C MET A 1 7.87 -35.46 -16.18
N THR A 2 8.04 -34.42 -16.95
CA THR A 2 9.30 -34.08 -17.63
C THR A 2 10.18 -33.34 -16.62
N MET A 3 11.31 -33.95 -16.22
CA MET A 3 12.28 -33.34 -15.34
C MET A 3 12.85 -32.05 -16.00
N GLN A 4 12.61 -30.90 -15.41
CA GLN A 4 13.34 -29.67 -15.75
C GLN A 4 14.57 -29.58 -14.86
N LEU A 5 15.75 -29.79 -15.46
CA LEU A 5 17.02 -29.69 -14.78
C LEU A 5 17.49 -28.22 -14.79
N SER A 6 18.08 -27.75 -13.68
CA SER A 6 18.48 -26.36 -13.53
C SER A 6 19.60 -25.96 -14.50
N ASN A 7 19.73 -24.65 -14.75
CA ASN A 7 20.83 -24.11 -15.55
C ASN A 7 22.20 -24.48 -14.97
N LYS A 8 22.31 -24.53 -13.65
CA LYS A 8 23.55 -24.94 -12.94
C LYS A 8 23.95 -26.38 -13.22
N PHE A 9 22.98 -27.31 -13.25
CA PHE A 9 23.25 -28.69 -13.60
C PHE A 9 23.69 -28.80 -15.07
N ASN A 10 23.06 -28.03 -15.97
CA ASN A 10 23.43 -28.03 -17.39
C ASN A 10 24.87 -27.52 -17.61
N GLU A 11 25.32 -26.53 -16.85
CA GLU A 11 26.71 -26.05 -16.87
C GLU A 11 27.69 -27.11 -16.38
N ILE A 12 27.43 -27.76 -15.26
CA ILE A 12 28.29 -28.84 -14.72
C ILE A 12 28.36 -30.02 -15.70
N ARG A 13 27.23 -30.39 -16.30
CA ARG A 13 27.17 -31.42 -17.31
C ARG A 13 27.99 -31.06 -18.55
N GLN A 14 27.90 -29.80 -19.03
CA GLN A 14 28.71 -29.36 -20.16
C GLN A 14 30.20 -29.34 -19.86
N ASN A 15 30.60 -28.95 -18.64
CA ASN A 15 31.99 -28.99 -18.21
C ASN A 15 32.54 -30.43 -18.20
N PHE A 16 31.75 -31.37 -17.71
CA PHE A 16 32.13 -32.80 -17.76
C PHE A 16 32.25 -33.28 -19.20
N LEU A 17 31.27 -33.00 -20.08
CA LEU A 17 31.32 -33.41 -21.48
C LEU A 17 32.53 -32.81 -22.21
N ASN A 18 32.85 -31.56 -21.98
CA ASN A 18 34.03 -30.89 -22.56
C ASN A 18 35.32 -31.51 -22.04
N ALA A 19 35.44 -31.86 -20.77
CA ALA A 19 36.62 -32.54 -20.21
C ALA A 19 36.86 -33.93 -20.82
N VAL A 20 35.77 -34.69 -21.03
CA VAL A 20 35.83 -35.99 -21.70
C VAL A 20 36.22 -35.83 -23.18
N THR A 21 35.65 -34.87 -23.91
CA THR A 21 35.91 -34.67 -25.32
C THR A 21 37.32 -34.14 -25.58
N ASN A 22 37.88 -33.34 -24.66
CA ASN A 22 39.22 -32.77 -24.78
C ASN A 22 40.32 -33.68 -24.20
N GLY A 23 39.99 -34.90 -23.72
CA GLY A 23 40.97 -35.86 -23.22
C GLY A 23 41.65 -35.47 -21.92
N ALA A 24 40.92 -34.78 -21.02
CA ALA A 24 41.45 -34.42 -19.71
C ALA A 24 41.91 -35.63 -18.88
N PRO A 25 42.81 -35.46 -17.91
CA PRO A 25 43.27 -36.54 -17.06
C PRO A 25 42.14 -37.29 -16.35
N GLN A 26 42.28 -38.59 -16.13
CA GLN A 26 41.25 -39.46 -15.54
C GLN A 26 40.79 -38.97 -14.14
N GLU A 27 41.68 -38.38 -13.36
CA GLU A 27 41.33 -37.78 -12.05
C GLU A 27 40.40 -36.59 -12.16
N GLU A 28 40.61 -35.76 -13.17
CA GLU A 28 39.76 -34.57 -13.42
C GLU A 28 38.38 -34.95 -13.97
N GLN A 29 38.34 -35.96 -14.87
CA GLN A 29 37.07 -36.51 -15.34
C GLN A 29 36.26 -37.13 -14.20
N ALA A 30 36.90 -37.87 -13.29
CA ALA A 30 36.25 -38.48 -12.12
C ALA A 30 35.71 -37.43 -11.14
N LYS A 31 36.44 -36.34 -10.95
CA LYS A 31 36.00 -35.24 -10.09
C LYS A 31 34.77 -34.55 -10.65
N LEU A 32 34.77 -34.16 -11.94
CA LEU A 32 33.66 -33.55 -12.60
C LEU A 32 32.41 -34.46 -12.71
N TYR A 33 32.66 -35.79 -12.85
CA TYR A 33 31.58 -36.76 -12.81
C TYR A 33 30.92 -36.83 -11.41
N ASN A 34 31.71 -36.83 -10.34
CA ASN A 34 31.17 -36.81 -8.99
C ASN A 34 30.41 -35.53 -8.68
N GLU A 35 30.89 -34.35 -9.12
CA GLU A 35 30.18 -33.10 -8.98
C GLU A 35 28.86 -33.11 -9.76
N MET A 36 28.81 -33.71 -10.94
CA MET A 36 27.57 -33.85 -11.73
C MET A 36 26.56 -34.77 -11.02
N ILE A 37 27.02 -35.92 -10.47
CA ILE A 37 26.14 -36.84 -9.72
C ILE A 37 25.61 -36.18 -8.44
N GLU A 38 26.47 -35.47 -7.70
CA GLU A 38 26.07 -34.75 -6.49
C GLU A 38 25.06 -33.66 -6.79
N SER A 39 25.29 -32.87 -7.84
CA SER A 39 24.34 -31.85 -8.31
C SER A 39 23.01 -32.46 -8.74
N MET A 40 23.03 -33.57 -9.46
CA MET A 40 21.82 -34.30 -9.88
C MET A 40 21.05 -34.85 -8.67
N THR A 41 21.76 -35.41 -7.70
CA THR A 41 21.14 -35.96 -6.48
C THR A 41 20.50 -34.88 -5.64
N ASN A 42 21.16 -33.74 -5.51
CA ASN A 42 20.63 -32.57 -4.80
C ASN A 42 19.37 -32.00 -5.49
N GLU A 43 19.36 -31.94 -6.82
CA GLU A 43 18.17 -31.51 -7.57
C GLU A 43 17.02 -32.52 -7.47
N MET A 44 17.31 -33.81 -7.57
CA MET A 44 16.30 -34.87 -7.36
C MET A 44 15.70 -34.80 -5.95
N MET A 45 16.53 -34.62 -4.92
CA MET A 45 16.03 -34.45 -3.55
C MET A 45 15.19 -33.16 -3.40
N LYS A 46 15.59 -32.06 -4.05
CA LYS A 46 14.82 -30.81 -4.06
C LYS A 46 13.46 -30.99 -4.75
N GLN A 47 13.44 -31.64 -5.92
CA GLN A 47 12.19 -31.94 -6.64
C GLN A 47 11.29 -32.93 -5.89
N ALA A 48 11.86 -33.98 -5.28
CA ALA A 48 11.11 -34.93 -4.46
C ALA A 48 10.52 -34.28 -3.21
N ARG A 49 11.26 -33.36 -2.57
CA ARG A 49 10.74 -32.56 -1.44
C ARG A 49 9.62 -31.64 -1.89
N ASN A 50 9.75 -30.99 -3.05
CA ASN A 50 8.71 -30.13 -3.59
C ASN A 50 7.45 -30.92 -3.97
N ALA A 51 7.59 -32.10 -4.61
CA ALA A 51 6.48 -32.98 -4.94
C ALA A 51 5.79 -33.56 -3.69
N ALA A 52 6.55 -33.99 -2.69
CA ALA A 52 5.98 -34.43 -1.41
C ALA A 52 5.28 -33.28 -0.67
N HIS A 53 5.79 -32.06 -0.83
CA HIS A 53 5.15 -30.86 -0.28
C HIS A 53 3.86 -30.47 -1.02
N GLU A 54 3.78 -30.64 -2.34
CA GLU A 54 2.55 -30.44 -3.11
C GLU A 54 1.46 -31.43 -2.69
N GLU A 55 1.79 -32.68 -2.39
CA GLU A 55 0.83 -33.65 -1.86
C GLU A 55 0.36 -33.31 -0.44
N VAL A 56 1.26 -32.86 0.43
CA VAL A 56 0.91 -32.42 1.80
C VAL A 56 0.15 -31.08 1.80
N SER A 57 0.44 -30.19 0.85
CA SER A 57 -0.25 -28.89 0.74
C SER A 57 -1.72 -29.03 0.30
N GLN A 58 -2.07 -30.12 -0.37
CA GLN A 58 -3.49 -30.43 -0.65
C GLN A 58 -4.25 -30.83 0.62
N MET A 59 -3.58 -31.21 1.68
CA MET A 59 -4.18 -31.51 2.98
C MET A 59 -4.26 -30.31 3.94
N ASN A 60 -3.46 -29.25 3.72
CA ASN A 60 -3.47 -28.07 4.59
C ASN A 60 -3.80 -26.82 3.76
N PRO A 61 -4.98 -26.19 3.98
CA PRO A 61 -5.41 -25.02 3.21
C PRO A 61 -4.49 -23.80 3.34
N TYR A 62 -3.63 -23.76 4.35
CA TYR A 62 -2.63 -22.69 4.54
C TYR A 62 -1.39 -22.90 3.66
N ASP A 63 -0.98 -24.13 3.41
CA ASP A 63 0.18 -24.46 2.59
C ASP A 63 -0.04 -24.23 1.10
N ALA A 64 -1.27 -24.35 0.61
CA ALA A 64 -1.61 -24.11 -0.78
C ALA A 64 -1.40 -22.66 -1.26
N LYS A 65 -1.34 -21.72 -0.32
CA LYS A 65 -1.17 -20.27 -0.59
C LYS A 65 0.25 -19.76 -0.35
N MET A 66 1.18 -20.63 0.04
CA MET A 66 2.52 -20.25 0.43
C MET A 66 3.53 -20.56 -0.67
N SER A 67 4.25 -19.54 -1.15
CA SER A 67 5.34 -19.74 -2.12
C SER A 67 6.54 -20.46 -1.50
N ALA A 68 7.40 -21.03 -2.35
CA ALA A 68 8.63 -21.69 -1.89
C ALA A 68 9.57 -20.71 -1.17
N GLU A 69 9.69 -19.48 -1.68
CA GLU A 69 10.51 -18.43 -1.06
C GLU A 69 9.96 -17.98 0.30
N ALA A 70 8.64 -17.81 0.40
CA ALA A 70 8.00 -17.48 1.68
C ALA A 70 8.19 -18.61 2.70
N ARG A 71 8.09 -19.87 2.28
CA ARG A 71 8.31 -21.03 3.13
C ARG A 71 9.75 -21.11 3.64
N GLU A 72 10.72 -20.88 2.76
CA GLU A 72 12.14 -20.84 3.13
C GLU A 72 12.40 -19.71 4.14
N PHE A 73 11.85 -18.52 3.89
CA PHE A 73 11.95 -17.36 4.77
C PHE A 73 11.41 -17.64 6.18
N PHE A 74 10.19 -18.17 6.29
CA PHE A 74 9.57 -18.45 7.59
C PHE A 74 10.23 -19.63 8.32
N ASN A 75 10.73 -20.64 7.60
CA ASN A 75 11.53 -21.73 8.17
C ASN A 75 12.89 -21.21 8.70
N ASP A 76 13.51 -20.28 7.99
CA ASP A 76 14.80 -19.70 8.37
C ASP A 76 14.66 -18.79 9.60
N ILE A 77 13.59 -18.00 9.66
CA ILE A 77 13.28 -17.20 10.85
C ILE A 77 12.97 -18.09 12.07
N ASP A 78 12.27 -19.19 11.87
CA ASP A 78 11.87 -20.08 12.95
C ASP A 78 13.04 -20.90 13.53
N LYS A 79 13.94 -21.38 12.67
CA LYS A 79 14.94 -22.36 13.07
C LYS A 79 16.39 -21.89 13.02
N THR A 80 16.73 -20.94 12.17
CA THR A 80 18.13 -20.68 11.78
C THR A 80 18.56 -19.23 12.00
N ALA A 81 17.63 -18.26 12.03
CA ALA A 81 18.00 -16.86 12.17
C ALA A 81 18.48 -16.54 13.60
N PRO A 82 19.57 -15.79 13.74
CA PRO A 82 19.96 -15.26 15.04
C PRO A 82 18.83 -14.39 15.60
N VAL A 83 18.56 -14.52 16.90
CA VAL A 83 17.55 -13.73 17.60
C VAL A 83 17.84 -12.23 17.45
N GLY A 84 16.83 -11.45 17.10
CA GLY A 84 16.96 -9.97 16.97
C GLY A 84 17.43 -9.47 15.62
N VAL A 85 17.59 -10.33 14.60
CA VAL A 85 17.90 -9.92 13.23
C VAL A 85 16.62 -9.67 12.45
N GLU A 86 16.48 -8.44 11.93
CA GLU A 86 15.38 -8.07 11.04
C GLU A 86 15.71 -8.46 9.60
N LYS A 87 14.79 -9.12 8.92
CA LYS A 87 14.90 -9.51 7.52
C LYS A 87 13.75 -8.92 6.71
N LEU A 88 14.02 -8.59 5.45
CA LEU A 88 13.00 -8.13 4.52
C LEU A 88 12.13 -9.31 4.08
N PHE A 89 10.80 -9.14 4.07
CA PHE A 89 9.89 -10.14 3.50
C PHE A 89 10.19 -10.40 2.03
N PRO A 90 9.93 -11.62 1.53
CA PRO A 90 9.91 -11.89 0.09
C PRO A 90 8.97 -10.93 -0.63
N GLN A 91 9.35 -10.48 -1.84
CA GLN A 91 8.60 -9.48 -2.60
C GLN A 91 7.13 -9.88 -2.82
N GLU A 92 6.88 -11.15 -3.13
CA GLU A 92 5.53 -11.69 -3.28
C GLU A 92 4.67 -11.54 -2.01
N THR A 93 5.26 -11.74 -0.84
CA THR A 93 4.56 -11.54 0.45
C THR A 93 4.25 -10.07 0.68
N ILE A 94 5.19 -9.16 0.34
CA ILE A 94 5.00 -7.71 0.42
C ILE A 94 3.86 -7.27 -0.49
N ASP A 95 3.86 -7.71 -1.75
CA ASP A 95 2.85 -7.34 -2.73
C ASP A 95 1.45 -7.85 -2.31
N ARG A 96 1.37 -9.07 -1.77
CA ARG A 96 0.11 -9.60 -1.24
C ARG A 96 -0.41 -8.81 -0.03
N ILE A 97 0.46 -8.49 0.93
CA ILE A 97 0.08 -7.67 2.10
C ILE A 97 -0.41 -6.31 1.63
N PHE A 98 0.29 -5.70 0.67
CA PHE A 98 -0.10 -4.40 0.09
C PHE A 98 -1.48 -4.47 -0.59
N ASP A 99 -1.71 -5.47 -1.43
CA ASP A 99 -3.00 -5.67 -2.10
C ASP A 99 -4.14 -5.90 -1.10
N ASP A 100 -3.90 -6.68 -0.06
CA ASP A 100 -4.89 -6.97 0.98
C ASP A 100 -5.18 -5.72 1.83
N MET A 101 -4.17 -4.89 2.14
CA MET A 101 -4.38 -3.59 2.79
C MET A 101 -5.28 -2.66 1.95
N VAL A 102 -5.00 -2.55 0.66
CA VAL A 102 -5.80 -1.70 -0.24
C VAL A 102 -7.23 -2.21 -0.40
N LYS A 103 -7.42 -3.54 -0.47
CA LYS A 103 -8.75 -4.15 -0.57
C LYS A 103 -9.57 -4.03 0.70
N SER A 104 -8.92 -4.14 1.87
CA SER A 104 -9.62 -4.11 3.18
C SER A 104 -10.14 -2.71 3.52
N ARG A 105 -9.53 -1.65 2.97
CA ARG A 105 -9.85 -0.24 3.27
C ARG A 105 -10.15 0.56 2.00
N PRO A 106 -11.42 0.82 1.69
CA PRO A 106 -11.82 1.55 0.48
C PRO A 106 -11.18 2.95 0.36
N LEU A 107 -10.88 3.61 1.48
CA LEU A 107 -10.21 4.91 1.48
C LEU A 107 -8.81 4.81 0.86
N LEU A 108 -8.03 3.79 1.19
CA LEU A 108 -6.68 3.59 0.64
C LEU A 108 -6.71 3.38 -0.88
N GLN A 109 -7.71 2.65 -1.38
CA GLN A 109 -7.93 2.47 -2.81
C GLN A 109 -8.21 3.80 -3.51
N HIS A 110 -9.09 4.64 -2.95
CA HIS A 110 -9.49 5.91 -3.57
C HIS A 110 -8.44 7.01 -3.44
N ILE A 111 -7.60 6.98 -2.41
CA ILE A 111 -6.42 7.84 -2.28
C ILE A 111 -5.39 7.48 -3.36
N GLY A 112 -5.38 6.22 -3.84
CA GLY A 112 -4.42 5.75 -4.82
C GLY A 112 -3.06 5.43 -4.20
N LEU A 113 -3.06 4.69 -3.09
CA LEU A 113 -1.86 4.24 -2.40
C LEU A 113 -0.95 3.47 -3.36
N ARG A 114 0.34 3.82 -3.37
CA ARG A 114 1.36 3.23 -4.26
C ARG A 114 2.50 2.66 -3.45
N ASN A 115 3.04 1.54 -3.92
CA ASN A 115 4.29 0.99 -3.39
C ASN A 115 5.47 1.61 -4.15
N ALA A 116 6.46 2.14 -3.42
CA ALA A 116 7.60 2.84 -3.98
C ALA A 116 8.88 2.53 -3.20
N GLY A 117 10.04 2.86 -3.76
CA GLY A 117 11.34 2.69 -3.07
C GLY A 117 11.53 3.62 -1.87
N ILE A 118 12.54 3.33 -1.05
CA ILE A 118 12.84 4.06 0.21
C ILE A 118 13.19 5.55 -0.02
N ARG A 119 13.73 5.92 -1.17
CA ARG A 119 14.09 7.31 -1.47
C ARG A 119 13.15 7.87 -2.52
N LEU A 120 12.19 8.67 -2.07
CA LEU A 120 11.27 9.39 -2.94
C LEU A 120 11.76 10.83 -3.07
N LYS A 121 12.22 11.17 -4.26
CA LYS A 121 12.44 12.55 -4.68
C LYS A 121 11.34 12.90 -5.68
N PHE A 122 10.56 13.90 -5.34
CA PHE A 122 9.55 14.44 -6.26
C PHE A 122 10.15 15.60 -7.04
N LEU A 123 10.16 15.45 -8.35
CA LEU A 123 10.43 16.56 -9.26
C LEU A 123 9.08 17.22 -9.57
N LYS A 124 8.72 18.25 -8.82
CA LYS A 124 7.54 19.06 -9.15
C LYS A 124 7.90 20.05 -10.24
N SER A 125 7.25 19.94 -11.38
CA SER A 125 7.34 20.91 -12.47
C SER A 125 6.14 21.86 -12.39
N THR A 126 6.43 23.14 -12.16
CA THR A 126 5.42 24.18 -12.30
C THR A 126 5.58 24.79 -13.69
N GLN A 127 4.64 24.44 -14.57
CA GLN A 127 4.61 24.99 -15.92
C GLN A 127 3.87 26.32 -15.92
N THR A 128 4.54 27.39 -16.33
CA THR A 128 3.93 28.71 -16.53
C THR A 128 3.95 29.03 -18.01
N GLY A 129 2.80 29.30 -18.58
CA GLY A 129 2.62 29.60 -20.01
C GLY A 129 1.72 28.57 -20.72
N THR A 130 1.15 28.99 -21.83
CA THR A 130 0.31 28.17 -22.70
C THR A 130 0.90 28.10 -24.10
N ALA A 131 0.63 27.02 -24.80
CA ALA A 131 0.92 26.94 -26.24
C ALA A 131 0.08 27.98 -26.98
N LEU A 132 0.70 28.74 -27.87
CA LEU A 132 0.05 29.75 -28.68
C LEU A 132 -0.19 29.24 -30.09
N TRP A 133 -1.37 29.52 -30.64
CA TRP A 133 -1.70 29.24 -32.04
C TRP A 133 -1.07 30.31 -32.92
N GLY A 134 -0.30 29.92 -33.92
CA GLY A 134 0.32 30.82 -34.90
C GLY A 134 -0.05 30.42 -36.33
N LYS A 135 0.22 31.31 -37.29
CA LYS A 135 0.11 31.01 -38.72
C LYS A 135 1.17 30.01 -39.13
N ILE A 136 0.91 29.15 -40.13
CA ILE A 136 1.79 28.10 -40.62
C ILE A 136 3.22 28.61 -40.95
N ASN A 137 3.36 29.85 -41.40
CA ASN A 137 4.63 30.49 -41.73
C ASN A 137 4.97 31.64 -40.77
N GLY A 138 4.41 31.67 -39.55
CA GLY A 138 4.70 32.67 -38.52
C GLY A 138 5.84 32.27 -37.61
N GLU A 139 6.43 33.25 -36.93
CA GLU A 139 7.43 33.00 -35.89
C GLU A 139 6.88 32.12 -34.77
N ILE A 140 7.72 31.22 -34.22
CA ILE A 140 7.36 30.39 -33.08
C ILE A 140 7.21 31.31 -31.85
N GLN A 141 5.97 31.44 -31.38
CA GLN A 141 5.62 32.25 -30.22
C GLN A 141 5.20 31.31 -29.07
N GLY A 142 5.57 31.68 -27.86
CA GLY A 142 5.18 30.95 -26.65
C GLY A 142 6.33 30.15 -26.05
N GLN A 143 7.02 30.75 -25.09
CA GLN A 143 8.01 30.06 -24.29
C GLN A 143 7.31 29.47 -23.05
N LEU A 144 7.37 28.14 -22.90
CA LEU A 144 7.00 27.47 -21.66
C LEU A 144 8.15 27.64 -20.66
N LYS A 145 7.90 28.34 -19.57
CA LYS A 145 8.82 28.40 -18.44
C LYS A 145 8.50 27.25 -17.50
N GLN A 146 9.45 26.36 -17.32
CA GLN A 146 9.35 25.28 -16.32
C GLN A 146 10.29 25.59 -15.17
N ALA A 147 9.74 25.64 -13.97
CA ALA A 147 10.51 25.64 -12.73
C ALA A 147 10.43 24.23 -12.16
N PHE A 148 11.59 23.61 -11.99
CA PHE A 148 11.71 22.32 -11.31
C PHE A 148 12.06 22.57 -9.85
N ASN A 149 11.19 22.14 -8.95
CA ASN A 149 11.46 22.11 -7.53
C ASN A 149 11.66 20.66 -7.09
N GLU A 150 12.80 20.35 -6.50
CA GLU A 150 13.02 19.08 -5.84
C GLU A 150 12.41 19.15 -4.44
N GLU A 151 11.48 18.26 -4.14
CA GLU A 151 10.92 18.06 -2.82
C GLU A 151 11.35 16.67 -2.32
N GLU A 152 12.16 16.63 -1.26
CA GLU A 152 12.47 15.36 -0.59
C GLU A 152 11.28 14.96 0.29
N ALA A 153 10.78 13.76 0.04
CA ALA A 153 9.72 13.19 0.87
C ALA A 153 10.31 12.71 2.20
N ILE A 154 9.90 13.33 3.29
CA ILE A 154 10.19 12.82 4.63
C ILE A 154 9.33 11.60 4.84
N GLN A 155 9.95 10.43 4.83
CA GLN A 155 9.27 9.18 5.10
C GLN A 155 9.13 8.96 6.60
N ASN A 156 7.93 8.59 7.01
CA ASN A 156 7.62 8.28 8.39
C ASN A 156 7.63 6.76 8.57
N LYS A 157 8.16 6.31 9.70
CA LYS A 157 8.27 4.89 10.03
C LYS A 157 6.98 4.40 10.68
N LEU A 158 6.34 3.43 10.05
CA LEU A 158 5.21 2.69 10.60
C LEU A 158 5.74 1.37 11.20
N THR A 159 5.36 1.07 12.44
CA THR A 159 5.76 -0.16 13.12
C THR A 159 4.53 -0.86 13.71
N ALA A 160 4.49 -2.18 13.57
CA ALA A 160 3.53 -3.03 14.27
C ALA A 160 4.29 -4.17 14.95
N PHE A 161 3.70 -4.73 15.99
CA PHE A 161 4.21 -5.93 16.62
C PHE A 161 3.07 -6.89 16.96
N VAL A 162 3.36 -8.17 16.90
CA VAL A 162 2.44 -9.26 17.26
C VAL A 162 3.15 -10.15 18.27
N VAL A 163 2.47 -10.50 19.34
CA VAL A 163 2.98 -11.41 20.37
C VAL A 163 2.26 -12.74 20.23
N ILE A 164 3.01 -13.84 20.10
CA ILE A 164 2.47 -15.17 19.84
C ILE A 164 3.05 -16.14 20.87
N PRO A 165 2.21 -16.99 21.52
CA PRO A 165 2.69 -18.06 22.38
C PRO A 165 3.62 -19.01 21.61
N LYS A 166 4.75 -19.42 22.23
CA LYS A 166 5.70 -20.35 21.62
C LYS A 166 5.07 -21.66 21.20
N ASP A 167 4.08 -22.12 21.95
CA ASP A 167 3.33 -23.34 21.60
C ASP A 167 2.59 -23.23 20.25
N SER A 168 2.22 -22.03 19.83
CA SER A 168 1.52 -21.80 18.56
C SER A 168 2.44 -22.01 17.34
N GLU A 169 3.75 -21.95 17.51
CA GLU A 169 4.71 -22.24 16.44
C GLU A 169 4.68 -23.72 16.02
N LYS A 170 4.16 -24.60 16.88
CA LYS A 170 3.95 -26.03 16.57
C LYS A 170 2.94 -26.25 15.43
N PHE A 171 2.11 -25.25 15.10
CA PHE A 171 1.20 -25.32 13.94
C PHE A 171 1.91 -25.20 12.59
N GLY A 172 3.20 -24.87 12.59
CA GLY A 172 4.07 -24.82 11.42
C GLY A 172 4.15 -23.47 10.71
N PRO A 173 5.12 -23.36 9.78
CA PRO A 173 5.46 -22.07 9.14
C PRO A 173 4.33 -21.44 8.32
N ALA A 174 3.51 -22.26 7.67
CA ALA A 174 2.40 -21.77 6.85
C ALA A 174 1.29 -21.09 7.69
N TRP A 175 0.97 -21.67 8.83
CA TRP A 175 0.05 -21.05 9.77
C TRP A 175 0.61 -19.74 10.31
N LEU A 176 1.89 -19.75 10.74
CA LEU A 176 2.59 -18.59 11.27
C LEU A 176 2.58 -17.43 10.25
N GLN A 177 2.94 -17.73 8.99
CA GLN A 177 2.88 -16.75 7.90
C GLN A 177 1.47 -16.16 7.75
N SER A 178 0.46 -17.02 7.65
CA SER A 178 -0.92 -16.59 7.44
C SER A 178 -1.41 -15.69 8.58
N PHE A 179 -1.16 -16.10 9.81
CA PHE A 179 -1.59 -15.37 11.01
C PHE A 179 -0.88 -14.02 11.12
N VAL A 180 0.47 -14.02 11.04
CA VAL A 180 1.27 -12.78 11.19
C VAL A 180 0.97 -11.80 10.05
N SER A 181 0.91 -12.29 8.80
CA SER A 181 0.58 -11.43 7.66
C SER A 181 -0.80 -10.79 7.80
N ALA A 182 -1.81 -11.54 8.26
CA ALA A 182 -3.15 -10.99 8.47
C ALA A 182 -3.17 -9.91 9.55
N GLN A 183 -2.49 -10.14 10.68
CA GLN A 183 -2.42 -9.17 11.79
C GLN A 183 -1.66 -7.89 11.38
N ILE A 184 -0.54 -8.03 10.67
CA ILE A 184 0.24 -6.89 10.17
C ILE A 184 -0.58 -6.11 9.14
N THR A 185 -1.22 -6.81 8.19
CA THR A 185 -2.08 -6.19 7.17
C THR A 185 -3.17 -5.33 7.79
N GLU A 186 -3.91 -5.86 8.76
CA GLU A 186 -4.99 -5.12 9.44
C GLU A 186 -4.44 -3.93 10.23
N ALA A 187 -3.38 -4.13 11.00
CA ALA A 187 -2.76 -3.06 11.80
C ALA A 187 -2.20 -1.94 10.91
N PHE A 188 -1.51 -2.27 9.83
CA PHE A 188 -0.96 -1.29 8.89
C PHE A 188 -2.06 -0.58 8.11
N ALA A 189 -3.06 -1.30 7.62
CA ALA A 189 -4.19 -0.71 6.90
C ALA A 189 -4.95 0.31 7.77
N ALA A 190 -5.24 -0.04 9.02
CA ALA A 190 -5.91 0.86 9.96
C ALA A 190 -5.06 2.10 10.29
N ALA A 191 -3.76 1.91 10.54
CA ALA A 191 -2.84 3.00 10.86
C ALA A 191 -2.61 3.94 9.67
N LEU A 192 -2.45 3.40 8.46
CA LEU A 192 -2.30 4.18 7.23
C LEU A 192 -3.57 4.96 6.89
N GLU A 193 -4.75 4.33 7.02
CA GLU A 193 -6.04 5.00 6.82
C GLU A 193 -6.19 6.20 7.76
N ALA A 194 -5.93 6.00 9.05
CA ALA A 194 -5.98 7.06 10.04
C ALA A 194 -4.94 8.18 9.78
N ALA A 195 -3.73 7.81 9.38
CA ALA A 195 -2.66 8.76 9.09
C ALA A 195 -2.92 9.57 7.80
N PHE A 196 -3.36 8.94 6.72
CA PHE A 196 -3.68 9.65 5.48
C PHE A 196 -4.92 10.53 5.59
N LEU A 197 -5.82 10.23 6.51
CA LEU A 197 -6.98 11.09 6.76
C LEU A 197 -6.65 12.22 7.75
N ASN A 198 -6.03 11.93 8.89
CA ASN A 198 -5.92 12.85 10.03
C ASN A 198 -4.49 13.08 10.53
N GLY A 199 -3.46 12.51 9.90
CA GLY A 199 -2.08 12.65 10.35
C GLY A 199 -1.61 14.10 10.41
N ASP A 200 -0.91 14.47 11.45
CA ASP A 200 -0.44 15.83 11.73
C ASP A 200 0.95 16.15 11.19
N GLY A 201 1.62 15.17 10.54
CA GLY A 201 2.96 15.33 9.96
C GLY A 201 4.11 15.08 10.96
N ASP A 202 3.84 14.96 12.28
CA ASP A 202 4.86 14.59 13.26
C ASP A 202 4.99 13.06 13.35
N GLY A 203 6.00 12.52 12.70
CA GLY A 203 6.22 11.07 12.62
C GLY A 203 5.15 10.29 11.86
N LYS A 204 4.29 10.96 11.11
CA LYS A 204 3.20 10.41 10.29
C LYS A 204 3.00 11.24 9.02
N PRO A 205 2.35 10.66 7.99
CA PRO A 205 1.92 11.42 6.82
C PRO A 205 1.07 12.66 7.17
N ILE A 206 1.07 13.66 6.27
CA ILE A 206 0.19 14.82 6.39
C ILE A 206 -1.19 14.42 5.85
N GLY A 207 -2.18 14.36 6.74
CA GLY A 207 -3.53 13.90 6.41
C GLY A 207 -4.31 14.86 5.52
N LEU A 208 -5.35 14.32 4.87
CA LEU A 208 -6.29 15.10 4.04
C LEU A 208 -7.01 16.19 4.83
N SER A 209 -7.28 15.97 6.12
CA SER A 209 -7.92 16.95 7.01
C SER A 209 -6.98 18.06 7.50
N ARG A 210 -5.69 18.05 7.10
CA ARG A 210 -4.67 18.99 7.57
C ARG A 210 -4.33 20.05 6.56
N THR A 211 -3.94 21.24 7.05
CA THR A 211 -3.36 22.30 6.22
C THR A 211 -1.98 21.88 5.72
N LEU A 212 -1.51 22.51 4.65
CA LEU A 212 -0.16 22.27 4.13
C LEU A 212 0.89 23.24 4.70
N THR A 213 0.44 24.22 5.47
CA THR A 213 1.32 25.14 6.18
C THR A 213 1.63 24.57 7.55
N GLY A 214 2.86 24.11 7.73
CA GLY A 214 3.32 23.55 8.99
C GLY A 214 3.78 24.61 9.98
N THR A 215 3.57 24.34 11.25
CA THR A 215 4.13 25.15 12.37
C THR A 215 5.29 24.38 12.98
N ALA A 216 6.47 24.99 12.93
CA ALA A 216 7.68 24.42 13.53
C ALA A 216 7.71 24.71 15.03
N ALA A 217 7.94 23.67 15.84
CA ALA A 217 8.14 23.74 17.27
C ALA A 217 9.36 22.86 17.65
N GLY A 218 10.53 23.48 17.79
CA GLY A 218 11.80 22.75 17.99
C GLY A 218 12.13 21.88 16.75
N ASN A 219 12.35 20.59 16.97
CA ASN A 219 12.67 19.63 15.90
C ASN A 219 11.42 19.01 15.25
N LYS A 220 10.23 19.50 15.59
CA LYS A 220 8.96 18.97 15.09
C LYS A 220 8.26 19.99 14.22
N THR A 221 7.67 19.52 13.13
CA THR A 221 6.76 20.32 12.30
C THR A 221 5.40 19.67 12.31
N THR A 222 4.40 20.38 12.79
CA THR A 222 3.01 19.90 12.84
C THR A 222 2.13 20.72 11.92
N PHE A 223 1.10 20.08 11.37
CA PHE A 223 0.15 20.67 10.44
C PHE A 223 -1.21 20.77 11.12
N ALA A 224 -1.75 21.98 11.19
CA ALA A 224 -3.01 22.23 11.85
C ALA A 224 -4.18 21.53 11.11
N GLU A 225 -5.25 21.23 11.84
CA GLU A 225 -6.48 20.74 11.25
C GLU A 225 -7.11 21.86 10.39
N LYS A 226 -7.64 21.49 9.22
CA LYS A 226 -8.36 22.43 8.36
C LYS A 226 -9.64 22.90 9.07
N GLU A 227 -9.90 24.19 9.00
CA GLU A 227 -11.18 24.70 9.42
C GLU A 227 -12.29 24.15 8.51
N ALA A 228 -13.41 23.79 9.12
CA ALA A 228 -14.55 23.34 8.35
C ALA A 228 -15.07 24.46 7.46
N GLN A 229 -15.49 24.12 6.25
CA GLN A 229 -16.12 25.07 5.35
C GLN A 229 -17.37 25.67 6.01
N THR A 230 -17.66 26.93 5.70
CA THR A 230 -18.80 27.69 6.28
C THR A 230 -20.15 27.07 5.94
N ALA A 231 -20.26 26.37 4.82
CA ALA A 231 -21.48 25.66 4.43
C ALA A 231 -21.55 24.32 5.15
N ASN A 232 -22.62 24.10 5.92
CA ASN A 232 -22.90 22.78 6.50
C ASN A 232 -23.54 21.87 5.44
N LEU A 233 -23.31 20.57 5.56
CA LEU A 233 -24.00 19.54 4.80
C LEU A 233 -25.17 19.03 5.65
N THR A 234 -26.38 19.30 5.22
CA THR A 234 -27.60 18.95 5.97
C THR A 234 -28.40 17.85 5.30
N PHE A 235 -28.26 17.71 3.99
CA PHE A 235 -28.99 16.75 3.16
C PHE A 235 -30.51 16.76 3.45
N ALA A 236 -31.08 17.92 3.76
CA ALA A 236 -32.44 18.04 4.28
C ALA A 236 -33.52 17.61 3.27
N ASP A 237 -33.31 17.92 2.00
CA ASP A 237 -34.19 17.59 0.90
C ASP A 237 -33.41 17.53 -0.43
N SER A 238 -34.02 16.99 -1.49
CA SER A 238 -33.37 16.80 -2.80
C SER A 238 -32.79 18.08 -3.40
N ALA A 239 -33.42 19.23 -3.26
CA ALA A 239 -32.91 20.48 -3.78
C ALA A 239 -31.71 20.99 -2.96
N THR A 240 -31.78 20.85 -1.64
CA THR A 240 -30.72 21.22 -0.73
C THR A 240 -29.48 20.32 -0.96
N VAL A 241 -29.67 19.04 -1.15
CA VAL A 241 -28.57 18.08 -1.49
C VAL A 241 -27.84 18.54 -2.75
N VAL A 242 -28.54 18.85 -3.83
CA VAL A 242 -27.94 19.31 -5.08
C VAL A 242 -27.19 20.63 -4.87
N LYS A 243 -27.73 21.57 -4.10
CA LYS A 243 -27.10 22.85 -3.76
C LYS A 243 -25.81 22.64 -2.94
N GLU A 244 -25.87 21.82 -1.92
CA GLU A 244 -24.73 21.52 -1.03
C GLU A 244 -23.62 20.80 -1.79
N LEU A 245 -23.93 19.78 -2.58
CA LEU A 245 -22.94 19.09 -3.40
C LEU A 245 -22.37 19.99 -4.51
N THR A 246 -23.17 20.90 -5.08
CA THR A 246 -22.66 21.91 -6.01
C THR A 246 -21.58 22.77 -5.33
N ALA A 247 -21.76 23.15 -4.07
CA ALA A 247 -20.76 23.93 -3.33
C ALA A 247 -19.46 23.10 -3.13
N VAL A 248 -19.58 21.81 -2.81
CA VAL A 248 -18.44 20.89 -2.71
C VAL A 248 -17.68 20.82 -4.04
N TYR A 249 -18.37 20.57 -5.14
CA TYR A 249 -17.74 20.49 -6.46
C TYR A 249 -17.10 21.80 -6.89
N LYS A 250 -17.75 22.95 -6.65
CA LYS A 250 -17.18 24.28 -6.92
C LYS A 250 -15.91 24.53 -6.13
N HIS A 251 -15.85 24.11 -4.86
CA HIS A 251 -14.63 24.22 -4.05
C HIS A 251 -13.47 23.49 -4.70
N HIS A 252 -13.69 22.26 -5.16
CA HIS A 252 -12.66 21.41 -5.75
C HIS A 252 -12.35 21.71 -7.22
N SER A 253 -13.23 22.42 -7.93
CA SER A 253 -13.04 22.76 -9.34
C SER A 253 -11.95 23.81 -9.60
N VAL A 254 -11.40 24.41 -8.55
CA VAL A 254 -10.34 25.41 -8.64
C VAL A 254 -9.20 25.04 -7.72
N LYS A 255 -7.98 25.01 -8.22
CA LYS A 255 -6.76 24.83 -7.43
C LYS A 255 -6.49 26.06 -6.54
N SER A 256 -5.56 25.92 -5.58
CA SER A 256 -5.13 27.05 -4.75
C SER A 256 -4.46 28.17 -5.54
N ASP A 257 -3.90 27.87 -6.71
CA ASP A 257 -3.31 28.83 -7.66
C ASP A 257 -4.35 29.52 -8.58
N GLY A 258 -5.66 29.22 -8.41
CA GLY A 258 -6.74 29.77 -9.22
C GLY A 258 -7.04 29.03 -10.52
N ASN A 259 -6.22 28.06 -10.89
CA ASN A 259 -6.43 27.29 -12.13
C ASN A 259 -7.63 26.34 -12.02
N PRO A 260 -8.50 26.28 -13.05
CA PRO A 260 -9.63 25.36 -13.06
C PRO A 260 -9.18 23.89 -13.23
N VAL A 261 -9.96 22.98 -12.64
CA VAL A 261 -9.75 21.52 -12.72
C VAL A 261 -11.09 20.84 -12.95
N ALA A 262 -11.13 19.90 -13.87
CA ALA A 262 -12.27 19.00 -14.05
C ALA A 262 -12.29 17.96 -12.94
N VAL A 263 -13.36 17.91 -12.15
CA VAL A 263 -13.46 17.06 -10.94
C VAL A 263 -14.63 16.08 -10.98
N GLU A 264 -15.43 16.09 -12.05
CA GLU A 264 -16.58 15.19 -12.18
C GLU A 264 -16.14 13.72 -12.09
N GLY A 265 -16.85 12.93 -11.26
CA GLY A 265 -16.54 11.53 -11.03
C GLY A 265 -15.27 11.25 -10.22
N ASN A 266 -14.53 12.31 -9.83
CA ASN A 266 -13.26 12.17 -9.07
C ASN A 266 -13.36 12.70 -7.64
N VAL A 267 -14.49 13.26 -7.23
CA VAL A 267 -14.68 13.71 -5.86
C VAL A 267 -15.10 12.55 -4.98
N VAL A 268 -14.36 12.35 -3.91
CA VAL A 268 -14.62 11.35 -2.87
C VAL A 268 -15.07 12.06 -1.60
N MET A 269 -16.13 11.58 -0.99
CA MET A 269 -16.63 12.02 0.30
C MET A 269 -16.41 10.91 1.33
N VAL A 270 -15.62 11.21 2.34
CA VAL A 270 -15.30 10.29 3.44
C VAL A 270 -16.20 10.61 4.62
N VAL A 271 -16.93 9.62 5.08
CA VAL A 271 -17.88 9.76 6.19
C VAL A 271 -17.63 8.68 7.25
N ASN A 272 -18.06 8.95 8.49
CA ASN A 272 -18.09 7.93 9.52
C ASN A 272 -19.13 6.84 9.16
N PRO A 273 -18.90 5.55 9.42
CA PRO A 273 -19.86 4.49 9.10
C PRO A 273 -21.26 4.69 9.71
N ALA A 274 -21.36 5.31 10.87
CA ALA A 274 -22.66 5.63 11.47
C ALA A 274 -23.41 6.70 10.66
N ASP A 275 -22.69 7.76 10.26
CA ASP A 275 -23.27 8.88 9.49
C ASP A 275 -23.59 8.48 8.04
N ALA A 276 -22.90 7.47 7.52
CA ALA A 276 -23.04 7.02 6.12
C ALA A 276 -24.48 6.56 5.81
N TRP A 277 -25.14 5.91 6.75
CA TRP A 277 -26.52 5.46 6.58
C TRP A 277 -27.51 6.62 6.53
N ASP A 278 -27.29 7.65 7.36
CA ASP A 278 -28.11 8.85 7.34
C ASP A 278 -27.91 9.64 6.03
N VAL A 279 -26.67 9.73 5.54
CA VAL A 279 -26.39 10.30 4.21
C VAL A 279 -27.08 9.48 3.13
N LYS A 280 -26.94 8.15 3.09
CA LYS A 280 -27.56 7.28 2.09
C LYS A 280 -29.09 7.35 2.08
N LYS A 281 -29.70 7.48 3.25
CA LYS A 281 -31.15 7.63 3.42
C LYS A 281 -31.71 8.78 2.57
N GLN A 282 -31.00 9.90 2.46
CA GLN A 282 -31.43 11.08 1.74
C GLN A 282 -31.43 10.91 0.21
N TYR A 283 -30.70 9.92 -0.31
CA TYR A 283 -30.66 9.64 -1.75
C TYR A 283 -31.47 8.40 -2.16
N THR A 284 -31.94 7.64 -1.16
CA THR A 284 -32.72 6.44 -1.44
C THR A 284 -34.14 6.83 -1.78
N SER A 285 -34.54 6.58 -3.00
CA SER A 285 -35.89 6.84 -3.50
C SER A 285 -36.48 5.60 -4.18
N LEU A 286 -37.81 5.50 -4.16
CA LEU A 286 -38.55 4.47 -4.87
C LEU A 286 -38.67 4.91 -6.34
N ASN A 287 -38.22 4.08 -7.27
CA ASN A 287 -38.37 4.34 -8.69
C ASN A 287 -39.79 3.94 -9.17
N ALA A 288 -40.11 4.28 -10.43
CA ALA A 288 -41.41 3.96 -11.03
C ALA A 288 -41.69 2.45 -11.12
N GLN A 289 -40.65 1.62 -11.04
CA GLN A 289 -40.75 0.15 -11.06
C GLN A 289 -40.92 -0.46 -9.66
N GLY A 290 -41.05 0.36 -8.61
CA GLY A 290 -41.20 -0.10 -7.23
C GLY A 290 -39.92 -0.61 -6.57
N THR A 291 -38.75 -0.25 -7.12
CA THR A 291 -37.44 -0.64 -6.56
C THR A 291 -36.80 0.56 -5.89
N TYR A 292 -36.19 0.37 -4.71
CA TYR A 292 -35.39 1.41 -4.06
C TYR A 292 -34.05 1.57 -4.78
N VAL A 293 -33.73 2.83 -5.15
CA VAL A 293 -32.48 3.19 -5.81
C VAL A 293 -31.78 4.25 -4.97
N THR A 294 -30.50 4.05 -4.74
CA THR A 294 -29.63 5.00 -4.05
C THR A 294 -28.66 5.59 -5.07
N THR A 295 -28.96 6.81 -5.57
CA THR A 295 -28.16 7.48 -6.60
C THR A 295 -27.65 8.80 -6.10
N MET A 296 -26.34 8.96 -6.05
CA MET A 296 -25.68 10.20 -5.67
C MET A 296 -25.61 11.18 -6.86
N PRO A 297 -25.96 12.46 -6.67
CA PRO A 297 -25.74 13.48 -7.67
C PRO A 297 -24.25 13.60 -8.04
N TYR A 298 -24.00 13.96 -9.32
CA TYR A 298 -22.65 14.24 -9.84
C TYR A 298 -21.65 13.09 -9.75
N ASN A 299 -22.11 11.84 -9.66
CA ASN A 299 -21.23 10.65 -9.49
C ASN A 299 -20.26 10.77 -8.30
N LEU A 300 -20.74 11.39 -7.21
CA LEU A 300 -19.98 11.49 -5.97
C LEU A 300 -19.70 10.08 -5.40
N ILE A 301 -18.46 9.85 -5.00
CA ILE A 301 -18.03 8.57 -4.42
C ILE A 301 -18.11 8.70 -2.90
N LEU A 302 -19.02 7.95 -2.28
CA LEU A 302 -19.12 7.87 -0.83
C LEU A 302 -18.24 6.73 -0.31
N VAL A 303 -17.36 7.06 0.62
CA VAL A 303 -16.45 6.12 1.28
C VAL A 303 -16.65 6.17 2.79
N GLU A 304 -16.84 5.02 3.39
CA GLU A 304 -16.93 4.87 4.83
C GLU A 304 -15.54 4.67 5.42
N SER A 305 -15.22 5.42 6.49
CA SER A 305 -13.97 5.28 7.20
C SER A 305 -14.18 5.40 8.71
N VAL A 306 -13.67 4.42 9.44
CA VAL A 306 -13.71 4.44 10.93
C VAL A 306 -12.82 5.56 11.49
N ALA A 307 -11.80 5.98 10.72
CA ALA A 307 -10.92 7.08 11.11
C ALA A 307 -11.57 8.47 10.95
N GLN A 308 -12.73 8.56 10.29
CA GLN A 308 -13.48 9.81 10.14
C GLN A 308 -14.29 10.10 11.40
N THR A 309 -14.13 11.31 11.94
CA THR A 309 -14.90 11.77 13.10
C THR A 309 -16.38 11.91 12.73
N ALA A 310 -17.28 11.38 13.58
CA ALA A 310 -18.72 11.54 13.40
C ALA A 310 -19.15 13.03 13.38
N GLY A 311 -20.13 13.36 12.56
CA GLY A 311 -20.59 14.72 12.35
C GLY A 311 -19.65 15.60 11.50
N ARG A 312 -18.56 15.03 10.98
CA ARG A 312 -17.65 15.69 10.06
C ARG A 312 -17.47 14.86 8.80
N VAL A 313 -17.26 15.53 7.69
CA VAL A 313 -17.03 14.90 6.39
C VAL A 313 -15.77 15.50 5.78
N THR A 314 -14.92 14.65 5.27
CA THR A 314 -13.74 15.06 4.50
C THR A 314 -13.98 14.74 3.03
N THR A 315 -13.89 15.76 2.16
CA THR A 315 -14.00 15.57 0.71
C THR A 315 -12.63 15.78 0.08
N PHE A 316 -12.29 14.99 -0.94
CA PHE A 316 -11.04 15.15 -1.67
C PHE A 316 -11.17 14.73 -3.13
N VAL A 317 -10.21 15.15 -3.97
CA VAL A 317 -10.16 14.79 -5.38
C VAL A 317 -9.14 13.69 -5.60
N LYS A 318 -9.56 12.59 -6.24
CA LYS A 318 -8.65 11.48 -6.62
C LYS A 318 -7.47 11.98 -7.44
N GLY A 319 -6.30 11.37 -7.19
CA GLY A 319 -5.08 11.67 -7.93
C GLY A 319 -4.42 13.01 -7.57
N ARG A 320 -4.93 13.74 -6.56
CA ARG A 320 -4.33 14.98 -6.07
C ARG A 320 -3.77 14.88 -4.66
N TYR A 321 -3.57 13.67 -4.19
CA TYR A 321 -2.90 13.36 -2.94
C TYR A 321 -1.83 12.30 -3.22
N ASP A 322 -0.61 12.57 -2.82
CA ASP A 322 0.52 11.64 -2.95
C ASP A 322 0.55 10.72 -1.73
N ALA A 323 0.20 9.46 -1.92
CA ALA A 323 0.24 8.42 -0.89
C ALA A 323 1.20 7.32 -1.31
N PHE A 324 2.25 7.12 -0.55
CA PHE A 324 3.25 6.10 -0.83
C PHE A 324 3.59 5.30 0.43
N VAL A 325 3.79 4.00 0.24
CA VAL A 325 4.50 3.12 1.16
C VAL A 325 5.76 2.63 0.47
N GLY A 326 6.83 2.43 1.20
CA GLY A 326 8.11 2.13 0.58
C GLY A 326 9.06 1.33 1.45
N GLY A 327 10.10 0.80 0.80
CA GLY A 327 11.18 0.09 1.47
C GLY A 327 10.91 -1.37 1.76
N GLY A 328 9.75 -1.90 1.34
CA GLY A 328 9.31 -3.23 1.73
C GLY A 328 8.89 -3.29 3.20
N ILE A 329 8.63 -4.48 3.69
CA ILE A 329 8.30 -4.73 5.10
C ILE A 329 9.48 -5.47 5.72
N GLU A 330 10.16 -4.82 6.68
CA GLU A 330 11.18 -5.45 7.50
C GLU A 330 10.49 -6.23 8.62
N PHE A 331 10.86 -7.48 8.77
CA PHE A 331 10.28 -8.40 9.73
C PHE A 331 11.35 -8.96 10.67
N GLY A 332 11.07 -8.95 11.97
CA GLY A 332 11.98 -9.45 12.99
C GLY A 332 11.27 -10.33 14.02
N ARG A 333 11.98 -11.36 14.54
CA ARG A 333 11.55 -12.21 15.64
C ARG A 333 12.43 -11.96 16.85
N PHE A 334 11.84 -11.78 18.02
CA PHE A 334 12.51 -11.57 19.30
C PHE A 334 11.94 -12.55 20.32
N THR A 335 12.78 -13.47 20.81
CA THR A 335 12.37 -14.52 21.74
C THR A 335 12.68 -14.22 23.19
N GLU A 336 13.52 -13.19 23.44
CA GLU A 336 14.02 -12.85 24.78
C GLU A 336 13.13 -11.84 25.50
N THR A 337 12.44 -10.97 24.75
CA THR A 337 11.66 -9.85 25.31
C THR A 337 10.56 -10.31 26.26
N TYR A 338 9.89 -11.43 25.93
CA TYR A 338 8.79 -12.04 26.72
C TYR A 338 9.12 -13.49 27.08
N ALA A 339 10.40 -13.76 27.46
CA ALA A 339 10.86 -15.12 27.72
C ALA A 339 10.17 -15.74 28.95
N LEU A 340 9.85 -14.94 29.97
CA LEU A 340 9.18 -15.39 31.20
C LEU A 340 7.71 -15.73 30.98
N GLU A 341 7.05 -15.04 30.04
CA GLU A 341 5.66 -15.27 29.65
C GLU A 341 5.48 -16.36 28.60
N ASP A 342 6.60 -17.00 28.16
CA ASP A 342 6.65 -18.01 27.10
C ASP A 342 6.05 -17.55 25.76
N LEU A 343 6.35 -16.29 25.39
CA LEU A 343 5.85 -15.65 24.18
C LEU A 343 7.02 -15.25 23.25
N ASN A 344 6.76 -15.25 21.95
CA ASN A 344 7.63 -14.66 20.94
C ASN A 344 7.05 -13.36 20.42
N LEU A 345 7.91 -12.34 20.27
CA LEU A 345 7.56 -11.04 19.70
C LEU A 345 7.96 -11.01 18.22
N TYR A 346 6.99 -10.73 17.38
CA TYR A 346 7.19 -10.46 15.96
C TYR A 346 6.98 -8.99 15.67
N THR A 347 7.95 -8.35 15.02
CA THR A 347 7.88 -6.93 14.67
C THR A 347 7.83 -6.79 13.15
N ALA A 348 7.06 -5.81 12.68
CA ALA A 348 7.05 -5.39 11.29
C ALA A 348 7.25 -3.89 11.20
N LYS A 349 8.02 -3.45 10.22
CA LYS A 349 8.32 -2.04 9.97
C LYS A 349 8.14 -1.72 8.50
N GLN A 350 7.55 -0.58 8.20
CA GLN A 350 7.36 -0.05 6.86
C GLN A 350 7.50 1.48 6.89
N PHE A 351 7.84 2.08 5.76
CA PHE A 351 7.88 3.53 5.63
C PHE A 351 6.67 4.03 4.86
N ALA A 352 6.13 5.17 5.26
CA ALA A 352 4.99 5.79 4.60
C ALA A 352 5.20 7.29 4.42
N TYR A 353 4.68 7.83 3.32
CA TYR A 353 4.64 9.25 3.01
C TYR A 353 3.25 9.62 2.48
N GLY A 354 2.77 10.78 2.87
CA GLY A 354 1.52 11.31 2.33
C GLY A 354 1.44 12.82 2.43
N LYS A 355 1.03 13.46 1.33
CA LYS A 355 0.84 14.91 1.24
C LYS A 355 -0.13 15.26 0.12
N ALA A 356 -1.00 16.22 0.35
CA ALA A 356 -1.86 16.78 -0.70
C ALA A 356 -1.08 17.70 -1.63
N HIS A 357 -1.49 17.77 -2.90
CA HIS A 357 -0.83 18.64 -3.89
C HIS A 357 -1.02 20.12 -3.58
N ASP A 358 -2.20 20.52 -3.09
CA ASP A 358 -2.52 21.86 -2.66
C ASP A 358 -3.63 21.88 -1.59
N GLU A 359 -3.88 23.05 -1.02
CA GLU A 359 -4.87 23.21 0.05
C GLU A 359 -6.30 22.85 -0.36
N LYS A 360 -6.67 23.06 -1.63
CA LYS A 360 -8.02 22.76 -2.16
C LYS A 360 -8.18 21.31 -2.63
N THR A 361 -7.13 20.50 -2.52
CA THR A 361 -7.21 19.07 -2.81
C THR A 361 -8.21 18.36 -1.90
N ALA A 362 -8.27 18.77 -0.64
CA ALA A 362 -9.20 18.24 0.35
C ALA A 362 -9.85 19.38 1.16
N ALA A 363 -11.08 19.16 1.58
CA ALA A 363 -11.84 20.08 2.43
C ALA A 363 -12.61 19.33 3.51
N VAL A 364 -12.78 19.97 4.65
CA VAL A 364 -13.56 19.45 5.78
C VAL A 364 -14.89 20.18 5.85
N TRP A 365 -15.96 19.45 6.08
CA TRP A 365 -17.34 19.97 6.18
C TRP A 365 -17.99 19.49 7.48
N VAL A 366 -18.89 20.27 8.00
CA VAL A 366 -19.73 19.86 9.14
C VAL A 366 -20.97 19.19 8.60
N LEU A 367 -21.24 17.97 9.08
CA LEU A 367 -22.44 17.21 8.76
C LEU A 367 -23.49 17.45 9.85
N LYS A 368 -24.66 17.95 9.45
CA LYS A 368 -25.78 18.22 10.34
C LYS A 368 -27.07 17.63 9.79
N ILE A 369 -27.12 16.32 9.66
CA ILE A 369 -28.33 15.61 9.27
C ILE A 369 -29.29 15.61 10.47
N LYS A 370 -30.54 15.98 10.21
CA LYS A 370 -31.61 15.97 11.21
C LYS A 370 -32.43 14.70 11.14
#